data_68833397527f2c69eb503c3160325ba6
#
_entry.id   68833397527f2c69eb503c3160325ba6
#
_cell.length_a   1.000
_cell.length_b   1.000
_cell.length_c   1.000
_cell.angle_alpha   90.00
_cell.angle_beta   90.00
_cell.angle_gamma   90.00
#
_symmetry.space_group_name_H-M   'P 1'
#
loop_
_entity.id
_entity.type
_entity.pdbx_description
1 polymer ?
#
loop_
_entity_poly.entity_id
_entity_poly.type
_entity_poly.pdbx_seq_one_letter_code
_entity_poly.pdbx_strand_id
1 'polypeptide(L)'
;GSEMCIRDSSYTVRDKETDVELEVDNQYIMSPKDLKTIHFMNKMLDAGVRVFKIEGRARGPEYVRTVVECYKEAIRSYLDGTFTDEKIAAWDERLKTVFNRGFWDGYYLGQRLGEWTKNYGSAATERKIYVGKGIRYFSNIGVAEFLVEAAELNVGDKILITGPTTGAVFMTLDEVRVNLEPVQTVKKGEHFSMKADKIRPSDKLYNCLLYT
;
A
#
# COMPACT_ATOMS: atom_id res chain seq x y z
N GLY A 1 -19.53 -5.06 4.73
CA GLY A 1 -19.28 -4.17 3.61
C GLY A 1 -20.45 -3.23 3.46
N SER A 2 -20.22 -1.93 3.40
CA SER A 2 -21.32 -0.97 3.26
C SER A 2 -21.81 -1.00 1.82
N GLU A 3 -23.05 -1.38 1.63
CA GLU A 3 -23.82 -1.31 0.36
C GLU A 3 -23.96 0.13 -0.18
N MET A 4 -23.42 1.12 0.53
CA MET A 4 -23.61 2.54 0.23
C MET A 4 -22.87 3.08 -0.99
N CYS A 5 -22.02 2.30 -1.65
CA CYS A 5 -21.21 2.79 -2.77
C CYS A 5 -21.63 2.26 -4.13
N ILE A 6 -22.61 1.36 -4.19
CA ILE A 6 -23.12 0.79 -5.45
C ILE A 6 -24.49 1.40 -5.72
N ARG A 7 -24.64 2.12 -6.83
CA ARG A 7 -25.91 2.66 -7.29
C ARG A 7 -26.05 2.33 -8.78
N ASP A 8 -27.14 1.66 -9.11
CA ASP A 8 -27.48 1.26 -10.51
C ASP A 8 -28.10 2.42 -11.31
N SER A 9 -28.18 3.61 -10.70
CA SER A 9 -28.83 4.76 -11.35
C SER A 9 -27.80 5.61 -12.08
N SER A 10 -28.11 5.99 -13.30
CA SER A 10 -27.43 7.07 -14.00
C SER A 10 -27.88 8.43 -13.44
N TYR A 11 -27.00 9.40 -13.46
CA TYR A 11 -27.27 10.76 -13.00
C TYR A 11 -26.89 11.76 -14.07
N THR A 12 -27.72 12.76 -14.27
CA THR A 12 -27.36 13.95 -15.03
C THR A 12 -27.01 15.06 -14.06
N VAL A 13 -25.79 15.55 -14.11
CA VAL A 13 -25.34 16.71 -13.33
C VAL A 13 -25.29 17.89 -14.28
N ARG A 14 -26.05 18.95 -13.97
CA ARG A 14 -26.09 20.18 -14.78
C ARG A 14 -25.43 21.31 -14.02
N ASP A 15 -24.50 21.98 -14.69
CA ASP A 15 -23.93 23.22 -14.20
C ASP A 15 -24.97 24.35 -14.33
N LYS A 16 -25.24 25.08 -13.24
CA LYS A 16 -26.28 26.10 -13.21
C LYS A 16 -25.92 27.41 -13.95
N GLU A 17 -24.65 27.64 -14.19
CA GLU A 17 -24.17 28.86 -14.79
C GLU A 17 -23.93 28.70 -16.30
N THR A 18 -23.45 27.52 -16.71
CA THR A 18 -23.06 27.25 -18.10
C THR A 18 -24.01 26.32 -18.83
N ASP A 19 -25.03 25.79 -18.16
CA ASP A 19 -25.95 24.77 -18.69
C ASP A 19 -25.26 23.51 -19.23
N VAL A 20 -23.99 23.30 -18.94
CA VAL A 20 -23.25 22.08 -19.32
C VAL A 20 -23.81 20.91 -18.55
N GLU A 21 -24.22 19.87 -19.24
CA GLU A 21 -24.69 18.61 -18.67
C GLU A 21 -23.60 17.56 -18.72
N LEU A 22 -23.40 16.86 -17.58
CA LEU A 22 -22.54 15.69 -17.46
C LEU A 22 -23.43 14.51 -17.13
N GLU A 23 -23.46 13.53 -18.03
CA GLU A 23 -24.08 12.24 -17.75
C GLU A 23 -23.09 11.37 -16.94
N VAL A 24 -23.50 10.92 -15.76
CA VAL A 24 -22.70 10.10 -14.88
C VAL A 24 -23.35 8.71 -14.82
N ASP A 25 -22.86 7.83 -15.67
CA ASP A 25 -23.22 6.41 -15.68
C ASP A 25 -22.12 5.60 -14.99
N ASN A 26 -21.97 5.82 -13.69
CA ASN A 26 -20.95 5.13 -12.90
C ASN A 26 -21.53 4.74 -11.54
N GLN A 27 -21.61 3.43 -11.28
CA GLN A 27 -22.05 2.86 -10.00
C GLN A 27 -21.23 3.35 -8.80
N TYR A 28 -20.04 3.89 -9.03
CA TYR A 28 -19.08 4.33 -8.00
C TYR A 28 -18.95 5.85 -7.90
N ILE A 29 -19.99 6.61 -8.27
CA ILE A 29 -19.98 8.09 -8.26
C ILE A 29 -19.49 8.68 -6.93
N MET A 30 -19.67 7.97 -5.81
CA MET A 30 -19.20 8.38 -4.48
C MET A 30 -17.80 7.85 -4.14
N SER A 31 -17.13 7.20 -5.07
CA SER A 31 -15.81 6.60 -4.88
C SER A 31 -14.78 7.18 -5.87
N PRO A 32 -14.27 8.38 -5.60
CA PRO A 32 -13.25 8.97 -6.46
C PRO A 32 -11.97 8.11 -6.44
N LYS A 33 -11.20 8.18 -7.52
CA LYS A 33 -9.84 7.66 -7.54
C LYS A 33 -8.98 8.35 -6.47
N ASP A 34 -7.90 7.69 -6.07
CA ASP A 34 -6.98 8.26 -5.09
C ASP A 34 -6.11 9.35 -5.74
N LEU A 35 -6.02 10.52 -5.09
CA LEU A 35 -5.17 11.61 -5.52
C LEU A 35 -3.70 11.21 -5.45
N LYS A 36 -2.98 11.32 -6.56
CA LYS A 36 -1.55 11.04 -6.66
C LYS A 36 -0.83 12.20 -7.34
N THR A 37 0.11 12.82 -6.65
CA THR A 37 0.82 14.02 -7.13
C THR A 37 2.32 13.80 -7.36
N ILE A 38 2.82 12.58 -7.15
CA ILE A 38 4.26 12.30 -7.12
C ILE A 38 4.97 12.64 -8.43
N HIS A 39 4.32 12.46 -9.58
CA HIS A 39 4.91 12.71 -10.90
C HIS A 39 5.03 14.19 -11.28
N PHE A 40 4.37 15.08 -10.55
CA PHE A 40 4.55 16.54 -10.68
C PHE A 40 4.97 17.19 -9.34
N MET A 41 5.60 16.43 -8.46
CA MET A 41 6.10 16.91 -7.17
C MET A 41 7.06 18.10 -7.33
N ASN A 42 7.89 18.08 -8.37
CA ASN A 42 8.79 19.19 -8.72
C ASN A 42 8.01 20.49 -8.90
N LYS A 43 6.91 20.50 -9.66
CA LYS A 43 6.07 21.71 -9.89
C LYS A 43 5.46 22.24 -8.58
N MET A 44 5.06 21.35 -7.67
CA MET A 44 4.54 21.75 -6.36
C MET A 44 5.63 22.41 -5.50
N LEU A 45 6.82 21.85 -5.50
CA LEU A 45 7.98 22.38 -4.75
C LEU A 45 8.44 23.73 -5.35
N ASP A 46 8.48 23.86 -6.66
CA ASP A 46 8.78 25.12 -7.37
C ASP A 46 7.74 26.21 -7.06
N ALA A 47 6.47 25.84 -6.95
CA ALA A 47 5.38 26.75 -6.55
C ALA A 47 5.43 27.12 -5.06
N GLY A 48 6.40 26.62 -4.29
CA GLY A 48 6.62 26.99 -2.89
C GLY A 48 5.87 26.13 -1.88
N VAL A 49 5.27 25.00 -2.25
CA VAL A 49 4.68 24.07 -1.29
C VAL A 49 5.78 23.47 -0.41
N ARG A 50 5.58 23.54 0.92
CA ARG A 50 6.57 23.08 1.91
C ARG A 50 6.03 22.01 2.85
N VAL A 51 4.72 21.81 2.89
CA VAL A 51 4.07 20.83 3.77
C VAL A 51 3.12 19.98 2.93
N PHE A 52 3.28 18.66 3.02
CA PHE A 52 2.44 17.69 2.35
C PHE A 52 1.72 16.84 3.40
N LYS A 53 0.40 16.76 3.31
CA LYS A 53 -0.41 15.89 4.17
C LYS A 53 -0.74 14.61 3.41
N ILE A 54 -0.35 13.47 3.98
CA ILE A 54 -0.70 12.14 3.47
C ILE A 54 -1.91 11.63 4.25
N GLU A 55 -2.96 11.24 3.53
CA GLU A 55 -4.16 10.69 4.14
C GLU A 55 -4.05 9.16 4.24
N GLY A 56 -3.95 8.67 5.46
CA GLY A 56 -3.84 7.25 5.78
C GLY A 56 -5.05 6.67 6.51
N ARG A 57 -6.13 7.44 6.69
CA ARG A 57 -7.33 6.99 7.40
C ARG A 57 -7.94 5.76 6.74
N ALA A 58 -8.26 4.75 7.56
CA ALA A 58 -8.76 3.46 7.10
C ALA A 58 -7.81 2.70 6.13
N ARG A 59 -6.50 3.02 6.16
CA ARG A 59 -5.47 2.30 5.42
C ARG A 59 -4.60 1.49 6.38
N GLY A 60 -3.99 0.41 5.87
CA GLY A 60 -3.03 -0.37 6.65
C GLY A 60 -1.68 0.34 6.82
N PRO A 61 -0.85 -0.07 7.79
CA PRO A 61 0.44 0.54 8.03
C PRO A 61 1.39 0.41 6.84
N GLU A 62 1.25 -0.65 6.04
CA GLU A 62 1.99 -0.86 4.79
C GLU A 62 1.74 0.25 3.76
N TYR A 63 0.47 0.68 3.64
CA TYR A 63 0.12 1.80 2.78
C TYR A 63 0.84 3.08 3.22
N VAL A 64 0.70 3.43 4.50
CA VAL A 64 1.30 4.66 5.04
C VAL A 64 2.81 4.65 4.85
N ARG A 65 3.46 3.53 5.16
CA ARG A 65 4.92 3.36 4.97
C ARG A 65 5.31 3.56 3.52
N THR A 66 4.70 2.83 2.59
CA THR A 66 5.05 2.88 1.17
C THR A 66 4.85 4.28 0.59
N VAL A 67 3.72 4.94 0.90
CA VAL A 67 3.44 6.29 0.41
C VAL A 67 4.45 7.29 0.98
N VAL A 68 4.70 7.26 2.29
CA VAL A 68 5.68 8.17 2.92
C VAL A 68 7.08 7.98 2.35
N GLU A 69 7.53 6.74 2.16
CA GLU A 69 8.85 6.45 1.57
C GLU A 69 8.96 7.02 0.15
N CYS A 70 7.99 6.72 -0.73
CA CYS A 70 7.99 7.23 -2.11
C CYS A 70 8.02 8.76 -2.16
N TYR A 71 7.18 9.43 -1.39
CA TYR A 71 7.14 10.89 -1.38
C TYR A 71 8.40 11.52 -0.76
N LYS A 72 8.98 10.93 0.28
CA LYS A 72 10.27 11.36 0.83
C LYS A 72 11.41 11.22 -0.17
N GLU A 73 11.45 10.11 -0.89
CA GLU A 73 12.43 9.87 -1.95
C GLU A 73 12.25 10.86 -3.09
N ALA A 74 11.01 11.16 -3.50
CA ALA A 74 10.71 12.13 -4.56
C ALA A 74 11.16 13.53 -4.17
N ILE A 75 10.86 13.99 -2.95
CA ILE A 75 11.32 15.29 -2.44
C ILE A 75 12.84 15.35 -2.39
N ARG A 76 13.50 14.32 -1.86
CA ARG A 76 14.97 14.27 -1.82
C ARG A 76 15.57 14.30 -3.21
N SER A 77 15.01 13.51 -4.14
CA SER A 77 15.45 13.46 -5.54
C SER A 77 15.34 14.82 -6.24
N TYR A 78 14.28 15.57 -5.95
CA TYR A 78 14.14 16.96 -6.44
C TYR A 78 15.24 17.86 -5.87
N LEU A 79 15.48 17.82 -4.56
CA LEU A 79 16.51 18.64 -3.90
C LEU A 79 17.92 18.33 -4.41
N ASP A 80 18.18 17.08 -4.74
CA ASP A 80 19.47 16.59 -5.26
C ASP A 80 19.60 16.76 -6.78
N GLY A 81 18.59 17.32 -7.46
CA GLY A 81 18.59 17.51 -8.92
C GLY A 81 18.51 16.21 -9.70
N THR A 82 18.01 15.12 -9.09
CA THR A 82 17.95 13.77 -9.69
C THR A 82 16.52 13.26 -9.90
N PHE A 83 15.55 14.15 -9.96
CA PHE A 83 14.14 13.83 -10.20
C PHE A 83 13.94 13.51 -11.69
N THR A 84 13.77 12.23 -12.04
CA THR A 84 13.68 11.74 -13.43
C THR A 84 12.44 10.89 -13.65
N ASP A 85 12.07 10.68 -14.93
CA ASP A 85 10.91 9.87 -15.32
C ASP A 85 11.06 8.40 -14.89
N GLU A 86 12.28 7.86 -14.92
CA GLU A 86 12.56 6.50 -14.48
C GLU A 86 12.28 6.32 -12.98
N LYS A 87 12.66 7.31 -12.15
CA LYS A 87 12.36 7.30 -10.73
C LYS A 87 10.85 7.44 -10.46
N ILE A 88 10.17 8.31 -11.22
CA ILE A 88 8.72 8.47 -11.15
C ILE A 88 8.04 7.13 -11.44
N ALA A 89 8.44 6.44 -12.52
CA ALA A 89 7.91 5.14 -12.89
C ALA A 89 8.14 4.11 -11.77
N ALA A 90 9.33 4.09 -11.16
CA ALA A 90 9.64 3.18 -10.05
C ALA A 90 8.77 3.45 -8.81
N TRP A 91 8.53 4.72 -8.45
CA TRP A 91 7.62 5.07 -7.36
C TRP A 91 6.16 4.72 -7.69
N ASP A 92 5.75 4.91 -8.93
CA ASP A 92 4.40 4.55 -9.40
C ASP A 92 4.15 3.05 -9.26
N GLU A 93 5.09 2.20 -9.64
CA GLU A 93 4.98 0.75 -9.44
C GLU A 93 4.88 0.39 -7.94
N ARG A 94 5.68 1.02 -7.09
CA ARG A 94 5.59 0.82 -5.63
C ARG A 94 4.24 1.27 -5.06
N LEU A 95 3.73 2.41 -5.49
CA LEU A 95 2.43 2.92 -5.03
C LEU A 95 1.26 2.02 -5.47
N LYS A 96 1.37 1.35 -6.62
CA LYS A 96 0.38 0.38 -7.09
C LYS A 96 0.31 -0.89 -6.21
N THR A 97 1.36 -1.24 -5.48
CA THR A 97 1.38 -2.46 -4.66
C THR A 97 0.46 -2.38 -3.44
N VAL A 98 0.16 -1.18 -2.96
CA VAL A 98 -0.69 -0.95 -1.79
C VAL A 98 -2.11 -0.55 -2.19
N PHE A 99 -3.04 -0.58 -1.24
CA PHE A 99 -4.45 -0.27 -1.49
C PHE A 99 -4.60 1.05 -2.25
N ASN A 100 -5.27 1.01 -3.40
CA ASN A 100 -5.67 2.18 -4.17
C ASN A 100 -6.96 1.90 -4.95
N ARG A 101 -7.62 2.96 -5.41
CA ARG A 101 -8.82 2.92 -6.27
C ARG A 101 -8.55 3.38 -7.70
N GLY A 102 -7.32 3.22 -8.16
CA GLY A 102 -6.76 3.92 -9.29
C GLY A 102 -6.30 5.32 -8.89
N PHE A 103 -5.50 5.95 -9.73
CA PHE A 103 -4.92 7.26 -9.45
C PHE A 103 -5.41 8.33 -10.41
N TRP A 104 -5.45 9.58 -9.92
CA TRP A 104 -5.68 10.77 -10.73
C TRP A 104 -4.94 11.97 -10.15
N ASP A 105 -4.82 13.03 -10.94
CA ASP A 105 -4.01 14.21 -10.60
C ASP A 105 -4.74 15.26 -9.76
N GLY A 106 -6.01 14.99 -9.45
CA GLY A 106 -6.86 16.04 -8.90
C GLY A 106 -7.09 17.15 -9.92
N TYR A 107 -7.28 18.35 -9.42
CA TYR A 107 -7.48 19.56 -10.23
C TYR A 107 -6.18 20.34 -10.46
N TYR A 108 -5.04 19.83 -10.02
CA TYR A 108 -3.76 20.56 -10.02
C TYR A 108 -3.22 20.87 -11.41
N LEU A 109 -3.53 20.05 -12.41
CA LEU A 109 -3.05 20.22 -13.78
C LEU A 109 -4.13 20.80 -14.71
N GLY A 110 -5.16 21.45 -14.15
CA GLY A 110 -6.19 22.15 -14.93
C GLY A 110 -7.38 21.26 -15.33
N GLN A 111 -7.49 20.06 -14.82
CA GLN A 111 -8.67 19.22 -14.99
C GLN A 111 -9.88 19.87 -14.33
N ARG A 112 -11.04 19.83 -15.01
CA ARG A 112 -12.29 20.42 -14.51
C ARG A 112 -13.26 19.39 -13.92
N LEU A 113 -13.12 18.13 -14.32
CA LEU A 113 -13.98 17.03 -13.89
C LEU A 113 -13.19 16.06 -13.02
N GLY A 114 -13.84 15.52 -11.99
CA GLY A 114 -13.31 14.46 -11.14
C GLY A 114 -13.19 13.14 -11.89
N GLU A 115 -12.39 12.23 -11.37
CA GLU A 115 -12.27 10.87 -11.86
C GLU A 115 -12.72 9.86 -10.80
N TRP A 116 -13.51 8.88 -11.19
CA TRP A 116 -14.06 7.86 -10.32
C TRP A 116 -13.48 6.49 -10.62
N THR A 117 -13.45 5.62 -9.61
CA THR A 117 -13.09 4.22 -9.83
C THR A 117 -14.15 3.53 -10.69
N LYS A 118 -13.70 2.54 -11.47
CA LYS A 118 -14.60 1.68 -12.26
C LYS A 118 -14.86 0.34 -11.56
N ASN A 119 -14.12 0.04 -10.51
CA ASN A 119 -14.13 -1.26 -9.85
C ASN A 119 -14.41 -1.13 -8.35
N TYR A 120 -15.05 -2.15 -7.80
CA TYR A 120 -15.22 -2.29 -6.35
C TYR A 120 -13.89 -2.70 -5.70
N GLY A 121 -13.59 -2.10 -4.54
CA GLY A 121 -12.45 -2.50 -3.71
C GLY A 121 -11.13 -1.86 -4.10
N SER A 122 -10.06 -2.64 -4.00
CA SER A 122 -8.70 -2.19 -4.27
C SER A 122 -8.24 -2.58 -5.66
N ALA A 123 -7.57 -1.65 -6.34
CA ALA A 123 -6.83 -1.89 -7.58
C ALA A 123 -5.34 -2.19 -7.32
N ALA A 124 -4.97 -2.56 -6.09
CA ALA A 124 -3.59 -2.91 -5.75
C ALA A 124 -3.10 -4.12 -6.56
N THR A 125 -1.85 -4.10 -6.97
CA THR A 125 -1.21 -5.21 -7.70
C THR A 125 -0.74 -6.32 -6.77
N GLU A 126 -0.71 -6.09 -5.46
CA GLU A 126 -0.39 -7.10 -4.44
C GLU A 126 -1.53 -7.25 -3.44
N ARG A 127 -1.68 -8.48 -2.94
CA ARG A 127 -2.56 -8.81 -1.82
C ARG A 127 -1.76 -9.40 -0.68
N LYS A 128 -2.16 -9.13 0.56
CA LYS A 128 -1.59 -9.75 1.74
C LYS A 128 -2.49 -10.85 2.26
N ILE A 129 -1.93 -12.04 2.45
CA ILE A 129 -2.61 -13.19 3.04
C ILE A 129 -2.09 -13.37 4.45
N TYR A 130 -3.00 -13.42 5.42
CA TYR A 130 -2.63 -13.68 6.80
C TYR A 130 -2.02 -15.06 6.96
N VAL A 131 -0.86 -15.13 7.61
CA VAL A 131 -0.13 -16.36 7.87
C VAL A 131 -0.17 -16.72 9.35
N GLY A 132 0.15 -15.75 10.22
CA GLY A 132 0.27 -16.05 11.64
C GLY A 132 0.72 -14.83 12.45
N LYS A 133 1.28 -15.10 13.62
CA LYS A 133 1.67 -14.04 14.56
C LYS A 133 3.04 -14.26 15.17
N GLY A 134 3.68 -13.17 15.56
CA GLY A 134 4.91 -13.16 16.36
C GLY A 134 4.67 -13.74 17.75
N ILE A 135 5.60 -14.56 18.21
CA ILE A 135 5.60 -15.17 19.54
C ILE A 135 6.67 -14.49 20.40
N ARG A 136 7.89 -14.43 19.91
CA ARG A 136 9.05 -13.96 20.68
C ARG A 136 10.11 -13.37 19.76
N TYR A 137 10.91 -12.48 20.33
CA TYR A 137 12.10 -11.94 19.69
C TYR A 137 13.33 -12.18 20.55
N PHE A 138 14.36 -12.77 19.98
CA PHE A 138 15.63 -13.06 20.61
C PHE A 138 16.64 -11.97 20.23
N SER A 139 16.68 -10.89 21.02
CA SER A 139 17.44 -9.68 20.70
C SER A 139 18.96 -9.90 20.55
N ASN A 140 19.51 -10.87 21.29
CA ASN A 140 20.96 -11.16 21.26
C ASN A 140 21.45 -11.74 19.92
N ILE A 141 20.54 -12.37 19.17
CA ILE A 141 20.87 -13.07 17.93
C ILE A 141 20.06 -12.53 16.72
N GLY A 142 19.18 -11.54 16.95
CA GLY A 142 18.37 -10.95 15.87
C GLY A 142 17.38 -11.93 15.23
N VAL A 143 16.78 -12.83 16.03
CA VAL A 143 15.88 -13.87 15.54
C VAL A 143 14.48 -13.66 16.11
N ALA A 144 13.48 -13.78 15.25
CA ALA A 144 12.07 -13.75 15.60
C ALA A 144 11.46 -15.15 15.49
N GLU A 145 10.59 -15.50 16.44
CA GLU A 145 9.78 -16.71 16.44
C GLU A 145 8.33 -16.36 16.10
N PHE A 146 7.73 -17.15 15.20
CA PHE A 146 6.35 -17.00 14.76
C PHE A 146 5.60 -18.32 14.86
N LEU A 147 4.27 -18.23 15.02
CA LEU A 147 3.33 -19.33 14.87
C LEU A 147 2.56 -19.17 13.58
N VAL A 148 2.53 -20.19 12.74
CA VAL A 148 1.69 -20.24 11.53
C VAL A 148 0.27 -20.65 11.91
N GLU A 149 -0.70 -19.76 11.68
CA GLU A 149 -2.11 -20.00 12.07
C GLU A 149 -3.03 -20.30 10.88
N ALA A 150 -2.68 -19.83 9.67
CA ALA A 150 -3.57 -19.90 8.50
C ALA A 150 -2.90 -20.48 7.26
N ALA A 151 -2.03 -19.73 6.60
CA ALA A 151 -1.42 -20.10 5.33
C ALA A 151 0.03 -20.52 5.52
N GLU A 152 0.51 -21.45 4.70
CA GLU A 152 1.92 -21.84 4.66
C GLU A 152 2.81 -20.73 4.10
N LEU A 153 4.10 -20.81 4.41
CA LEU A 153 5.16 -19.95 3.91
C LEU A 153 6.29 -20.74 3.29
N ASN A 154 6.88 -20.19 2.25
CA ASN A 154 8.03 -20.78 1.59
C ASN A 154 9.23 -19.82 1.64
N VAL A 155 10.43 -20.37 1.66
CA VAL A 155 11.65 -19.60 1.43
C VAL A 155 11.54 -18.91 0.07
N GLY A 156 11.86 -17.62 0.02
CA GLY A 156 11.68 -16.77 -1.15
C GLY A 156 10.40 -15.93 -1.14
N ASP A 157 9.43 -16.25 -0.27
CA ASP A 157 8.20 -15.45 -0.16
C ASP A 157 8.49 -14.03 0.33
N LYS A 158 7.80 -13.06 -0.26
CA LYS A 158 7.77 -11.68 0.24
C LYS A 158 6.79 -11.61 1.40
N ILE A 159 7.27 -11.22 2.56
CA ILE A 159 6.47 -11.14 3.78
C ILE A 159 6.33 -9.72 4.30
N LEU A 160 5.25 -9.49 5.02
CA LEU A 160 4.96 -8.26 5.74
C LEU A 160 4.66 -8.59 7.20
N ILE A 161 5.39 -7.96 8.10
CA ILE A 161 5.11 -8.00 9.53
C ILE A 161 4.49 -6.67 9.94
N THR A 162 3.37 -6.71 10.67
CA THR A 162 2.71 -5.48 11.15
C THR A 162 2.37 -5.55 12.62
N GLY A 163 2.57 -4.46 13.32
CA GLY A 163 2.18 -4.31 14.72
C GLY A 163 2.05 -2.85 15.13
N PRO A 164 1.31 -2.55 16.22
CA PRO A 164 1.02 -1.18 16.63
C PRO A 164 2.28 -0.33 16.89
N THR A 165 3.33 -0.97 17.36
CA THR A 165 4.62 -0.30 17.67
C THR A 165 5.70 -0.69 16.66
N THR A 166 5.62 -1.88 16.07
CA THR A 166 6.55 -2.37 15.05
C THR A 166 6.33 -1.66 13.72
N GLY A 167 5.11 -1.19 13.47
CA GLY A 167 4.73 -0.55 12.22
C GLY A 167 4.54 -1.59 11.12
N ALA A 168 5.16 -1.38 9.97
CA ALA A 168 5.18 -2.30 8.85
C ALA A 168 6.63 -2.63 8.46
N VAL A 169 6.99 -3.91 8.42
CA VAL A 169 8.32 -4.39 8.03
C VAL A 169 8.14 -5.34 6.85
N PHE A 170 8.69 -4.97 5.70
CA PHE A 170 8.74 -5.83 4.52
C PHE A 170 10.11 -6.51 4.45
N MET A 171 10.10 -7.78 4.12
CA MET A 171 11.32 -8.55 3.85
C MET A 171 11.03 -9.76 2.96
N THR A 172 12.08 -10.31 2.37
CA THR A 172 12.04 -11.63 1.72
C THR A 172 12.44 -12.69 2.73
N LEU A 173 11.81 -13.82 2.69
CA LEU A 173 12.07 -14.93 3.58
C LEU A 173 13.27 -15.73 3.08
N ASP A 174 14.47 -15.42 3.57
CA ASP A 174 15.70 -16.04 3.08
C ASP A 174 15.96 -17.43 3.69
N GLU A 175 15.71 -17.57 4.99
CA GLU A 175 15.91 -18.82 5.74
C GLU A 175 14.88 -18.91 6.85
N VAL A 176 14.30 -20.10 7.02
CA VAL A 176 13.41 -20.44 8.14
C VAL A 176 13.84 -21.74 8.80
N ARG A 177 13.64 -21.81 10.10
CA ARG A 177 13.95 -22.99 10.90
C ARG A 177 12.76 -23.45 11.72
N VAL A 178 12.47 -24.73 11.65
CA VAL A 178 11.52 -25.43 12.52
C VAL A 178 12.33 -26.38 13.41
N ASN A 179 12.15 -26.28 14.73
CA ASN A 179 12.95 -27.05 15.71
C ASN A 179 14.49 -26.92 15.50
N LEU A 180 14.95 -25.70 15.14
CA LEU A 180 16.34 -25.34 14.84
C LEU A 180 16.88 -25.91 13.52
N GLU A 181 16.13 -26.74 12.80
CA GLU A 181 16.52 -27.28 11.50
C GLU A 181 16.01 -26.39 10.36
N PRO A 182 16.84 -26.12 9.34
CA PRO A 182 16.42 -25.33 8.19
C PRO A 182 15.39 -26.10 7.35
N VAL A 183 14.32 -25.40 6.93
CA VAL A 183 13.27 -25.99 6.09
C VAL A 183 12.96 -25.06 4.91
N GLN A 184 12.36 -25.60 3.84
CA GLN A 184 11.94 -24.82 2.67
C GLN A 184 10.52 -24.28 2.82
N THR A 185 9.68 -24.96 3.58
CA THR A 185 8.26 -24.62 3.76
C THR A 185 7.88 -24.76 5.23
N VAL A 186 7.11 -23.83 5.73
CA VAL A 186 6.52 -23.88 7.08
C VAL A 186 5.01 -24.01 6.95
N LYS A 187 4.43 -24.98 7.65
CA LYS A 187 3.00 -25.32 7.56
C LYS A 187 2.20 -24.77 8.72
N LYS A 188 0.88 -24.75 8.55
CA LYS A 188 -0.06 -24.40 9.61
C LYS A 188 0.16 -25.22 10.87
N GLY A 189 0.19 -24.56 12.02
CA GLY A 189 0.40 -25.16 13.35
C GLY A 189 1.87 -25.21 13.78
N GLU A 190 2.81 -24.95 12.88
CA GLU A 190 4.23 -24.97 13.20
C GLU A 190 4.71 -23.66 13.79
N HIS A 191 5.65 -23.77 14.71
CA HIS A 191 6.49 -22.66 15.16
C HIS A 191 7.75 -22.65 14.33
N PHE A 192 8.12 -21.47 13.86
CA PHE A 192 9.36 -21.29 13.12
C PHE A 192 10.11 -20.04 13.56
N SER A 193 11.39 -20.02 13.31
CA SER A 193 12.26 -18.89 13.55
C SER A 193 12.93 -18.40 12.26
N MET A 194 13.16 -17.10 12.19
CA MET A 194 13.88 -16.44 11.10
C MET A 194 14.64 -15.22 11.61
N LYS A 195 15.67 -14.81 10.89
CA LYS A 195 16.30 -13.50 11.13
C LYS A 195 15.32 -12.39 10.79
N ALA A 196 15.15 -11.44 11.69
CA ALA A 196 14.30 -10.27 11.47
C ALA A 196 14.75 -9.11 12.36
N ASP A 197 14.33 -7.91 11.99
CA ASP A 197 14.34 -6.77 12.89
C ASP A 197 13.41 -7.03 14.08
N LYS A 198 13.52 -6.20 15.10
CA LYS A 198 12.76 -6.36 16.34
C LYS A 198 11.26 -6.40 16.08
N ILE A 199 10.66 -7.54 16.36
CA ILE A 199 9.21 -7.73 16.40
C ILE A 199 8.70 -7.82 17.85
N ARG A 200 7.39 -7.78 18.01
CA ARG A 200 6.74 -7.95 19.32
C ARG A 200 5.76 -9.12 19.29
N PRO A 201 5.47 -9.72 20.44
CA PRO A 201 4.40 -10.71 20.55
C PRO A 201 3.08 -10.16 19.99
N SER A 202 2.38 -11.00 19.25
CA SER A 202 1.12 -10.69 18.55
C SER A 202 1.24 -9.79 17.32
N ASP A 203 2.43 -9.38 16.90
CA ASP A 203 2.61 -8.77 15.58
C ASP A 203 2.13 -9.76 14.51
N LYS A 204 1.41 -9.25 13.52
CA LYS A 204 0.81 -10.08 12.48
C LYS A 204 1.79 -10.30 11.33
N LEU A 205 1.84 -11.54 10.85
CA LEU A 205 2.64 -11.95 9.70
C LEU A 205 1.74 -12.23 8.50
N TYR A 206 2.12 -11.67 7.35
CA TYR A 206 1.41 -11.85 6.08
C TYR A 206 2.37 -12.29 4.99
N ASN A 207 1.87 -13.10 4.06
CA ASN A 207 2.50 -13.34 2.76
C ASN A 207 1.96 -12.31 1.76
N CYS A 208 2.85 -11.65 0.99
CA CYS A 208 2.52 -10.66 -0.01
C CYS A 208 2.58 -11.31 -1.40
N LEU A 209 1.42 -11.53 -2.00
CA LEU A 209 1.31 -12.18 -3.31
C LEU A 209 0.90 -11.17 -4.38
N LEU A 210 1.44 -11.32 -5.58
CA LEU A 210 0.95 -10.59 -6.75
C LEU A 210 -0.50 -11.00 -7.05
N TYR A 211 -1.33 -10.06 -7.44
CA TYR A 211 -2.62 -10.35 -8.05
C TYR A 211 -2.35 -10.91 -9.46
N THR A 212 -2.62 -12.19 -9.64
CA THR A 212 -2.65 -12.84 -10.96
C THR A 212 -4.04 -12.77 -11.54
#